data_daffec3afe1d72015b5841a878afcfa9
#
_entry.id   daffec3afe1d72015b5841a878afcfa9
#
_cell.length_a   1.000
_cell.length_b   1.000
_cell.length_c   1.000
_cell.angle_alpha   90.00
_cell.angle_beta   90.00
_cell.angle_gamma   90.00
#
_symmetry.space_group_name_H-M   'P 1'
#
loop_
_entity.id
_entity.type
_entity.pdbx_description
1 polymer ?
#
loop_
_entity_poly.entity_id
_entity_poly.type
_entity_poly.pdbx_seq_one_letter_code
_entity_poly.pdbx_strand_id
1 'polypeptide(L)'
;MTKLPMKFRILHLLSKKENLTIHEIMNNLRDEYGTEGQFKKTIISSYIQSLKAVGMLETTDVYFDDNNELTEKYNITEYGLGRLKYLPKEWID
;
A
#
# COMPACT_ATOMS: atom_id res chain seq x y z
N MET A 1 -14.41 -7.87 11.80
CA MET A 1 -13.30 -8.25 10.90
C MET A 1 -11.97 -7.96 11.58
N THR A 2 -11.06 -8.90 11.51
CA THR A 2 -9.73 -8.73 12.11
C THR A 2 -8.96 -7.64 11.40
N LYS A 3 -8.38 -6.70 12.15
CA LYS A 3 -7.58 -5.63 11.58
C LYS A 3 -6.23 -6.18 11.14
N LEU A 4 -5.86 -5.93 9.88
CA LEU A 4 -4.57 -6.37 9.36
C LEU A 4 -3.43 -5.47 9.88
N PRO A 5 -2.21 -6.00 10.01
CA PRO A 5 -1.04 -5.14 10.10
C PRO A 5 -1.01 -4.19 8.91
N MET A 6 -0.62 -2.94 9.15
CA MET A 6 -0.70 -1.88 8.14
C MET A 6 0.01 -2.24 6.84
N LYS A 7 1.17 -2.88 6.91
CA LYS A 7 1.93 -3.31 5.74
C LYS A 7 1.11 -4.23 4.84
N PHE A 8 0.41 -5.20 5.42
CA PHE A 8 -0.43 -6.13 4.65
C PHE A 8 -1.72 -5.48 4.17
N ARG A 9 -2.23 -4.51 4.92
CA ARG A 9 -3.41 -3.77 4.48
C ARG A 9 -3.11 -2.91 3.25
N ILE A 10 -1.91 -2.35 3.16
CA ILE A 10 -1.45 -1.64 1.96
C ILE A 10 -1.46 -2.58 0.76
N LEU A 11 -0.92 -3.78 0.93
CA LEU A 11 -0.91 -4.78 -0.13
C LEU A 11 -2.34 -5.16 -0.55
N HIS A 12 -3.22 -5.39 0.42
CA HIS A 12 -4.63 -5.71 0.15
C HIS A 12 -5.33 -4.56 -0.60
N LEU A 13 -5.10 -3.31 -0.19
CA LEU A 13 -5.69 -2.16 -0.85
C LEU A 13 -5.29 -2.13 -2.33
N LEU A 14 -4.02 -2.35 -2.63
CA LEU A 14 -3.52 -2.33 -4.00
C LEU A 14 -3.99 -3.52 -4.83
N SER A 15 -4.53 -4.57 -4.18
CA SER A 15 -5.21 -5.64 -4.91
C SER A 15 -6.59 -5.22 -5.40
N LYS A 16 -7.16 -4.16 -4.82
CA LYS A 16 -8.50 -3.66 -5.15
C LYS A 16 -8.47 -2.38 -5.99
N LYS A 17 -7.42 -1.58 -5.86
CA LYS A 17 -7.27 -0.30 -6.58
C LYS A 17 -5.89 -0.22 -7.20
N GLU A 18 -5.83 0.19 -8.46
CA GLU A 18 -4.58 0.26 -9.21
C GLU A 18 -4.00 1.67 -9.23
N ASN A 19 -2.69 1.76 -9.45
CA ASN A 19 -1.97 3.01 -9.73
C ASN A 19 -2.18 4.08 -8.66
N LEU A 20 -2.01 3.70 -7.38
CA LEU A 20 -2.15 4.63 -6.27
C LEU A 20 -0.81 5.25 -5.88
N THR A 21 -0.85 6.57 -5.57
CA THR A 21 0.26 7.26 -4.92
C THR A 21 0.23 6.99 -3.42
N ILE A 22 1.33 7.34 -2.72
CA ILE A 22 1.36 7.22 -1.25
C ILE A 22 0.25 8.06 -0.59
N HIS A 23 -0.05 9.24 -1.13
CA HIS A 23 -1.11 10.10 -0.59
C HIS A 23 -2.48 9.44 -0.73
N GLU A 24 -2.74 8.82 -1.87
CA GLU A 24 -3.99 8.10 -2.12
C GLU A 24 -4.11 6.87 -1.23
N ILE A 25 -3.01 6.13 -1.03
CA ILE A 25 -2.97 5.00 -0.10
C ILE A 25 -3.32 5.46 1.31
N MET A 26 -2.70 6.54 1.78
CA MET A 26 -2.99 7.08 3.12
C MET A 26 -4.44 7.53 3.25
N ASN A 27 -4.97 8.21 2.24
CA ASN A 27 -6.37 8.66 2.27
C ASN A 27 -7.34 7.49 2.38
N ASN A 28 -7.06 6.38 1.69
CA ASN A 28 -7.90 5.19 1.75
C ASN A 28 -7.83 4.46 3.11
N LEU A 29 -6.72 4.59 3.82
CA LEU A 29 -6.51 3.86 5.08
C LEU A 29 -6.71 4.72 6.32
N ARG A 30 -6.98 6.01 6.17
CA ARG A 30 -7.07 6.94 7.29
C ARG A 30 -8.14 6.55 8.30
N ASP A 31 -9.30 6.06 7.84
CA ASP A 31 -10.39 5.67 8.73
C ASP A 31 -10.02 4.48 9.61
N GLU A 32 -9.17 3.57 9.11
CA GLU A 32 -8.76 2.39 9.85
C GLU A 32 -7.55 2.63 10.76
N TYR A 33 -6.60 3.45 10.32
CA TYR A 33 -5.28 3.57 10.96
C TYR A 33 -4.91 5.00 11.36
N GLY A 34 -5.74 5.99 11.04
CA GLY A 34 -5.37 7.42 11.19
C GLY A 34 -5.00 7.85 12.58
N THR A 35 -5.48 7.15 13.64
CA THR A 35 -5.18 7.46 15.03
C THR A 35 -3.96 6.71 15.55
N GLU A 36 -3.36 5.80 14.78
CA GLU A 36 -2.19 5.05 15.20
C GLU A 36 -0.92 5.85 14.98
N GLY A 37 0.02 5.72 15.92
CA GLY A 37 1.30 6.41 15.83
C GLY A 37 2.12 6.01 14.60
N GLN A 38 1.87 4.84 14.02
CA GLN A 38 2.53 4.37 12.81
C GLN A 38 1.96 4.96 11.52
N PHE A 39 0.81 5.67 11.60
CA PHE A 39 0.19 6.25 10.42
C PHE A 39 0.88 7.56 10.03
N LYS A 40 2.10 7.43 9.51
CA LYS A 40 2.95 8.55 9.08
C LYS A 40 3.51 8.25 7.70
N LYS A 41 3.65 9.29 6.89
CA LYS A 41 4.15 9.14 5.51
C LYS A 41 5.49 8.42 5.48
N THR A 42 6.42 8.74 6.40
CA THR A 42 7.75 8.12 6.45
C THR A 42 7.66 6.62 6.73
N ILE A 43 6.77 6.21 7.63
CA ILE A 43 6.61 4.79 7.99
C ILE A 43 5.90 4.04 6.86
N ILE A 44 4.86 4.62 6.29
CA ILE A 44 4.12 4.01 5.18
C ILE A 44 5.04 3.89 3.95
N SER A 45 5.86 4.91 3.70
CA SER A 45 6.85 4.85 2.63
C SER A 45 7.83 3.69 2.84
N SER A 46 8.27 3.46 4.09
CA SER A 46 9.17 2.34 4.38
C SER A 46 8.50 0.99 4.14
N TYR A 47 7.22 0.85 4.45
CA TYR A 47 6.47 -0.36 4.14
C TYR A 47 6.37 -0.60 2.64
N ILE A 48 6.08 0.46 1.87
CA ILE A 48 6.01 0.37 0.41
C ILE A 48 7.35 -0.05 -0.17
N GLN A 49 8.45 0.57 0.28
CA GLN A 49 9.78 0.20 -0.19
C GLN A 49 10.15 -1.25 0.17
N SER A 50 9.77 -1.70 1.36
CA SER A 50 9.97 -3.09 1.78
C SER A 50 9.20 -4.06 0.88
N LEU A 51 7.94 -3.75 0.57
CA LEU A 51 7.12 -4.58 -0.33
C LEU A 51 7.67 -4.59 -1.75
N LYS A 52 8.20 -3.46 -2.24
CA LYS A 52 8.87 -3.40 -3.53
C LYS A 52 10.14 -4.26 -3.53
N ALA A 53 10.93 -4.19 -2.47
CA ALA A 53 12.19 -4.91 -2.37
C ALA A 53 12.01 -6.42 -2.46
N VAL A 54 10.89 -6.96 -1.97
CA VAL A 54 10.58 -8.38 -2.05
C VAL A 54 9.72 -8.74 -3.26
N GLY A 55 9.46 -7.79 -4.15
CA GLY A 55 8.76 -8.05 -5.41
C GLY A 55 7.24 -8.11 -5.32
N MET A 56 6.64 -7.68 -4.21
CA MET A 56 5.18 -7.69 -4.03
C MET A 56 4.48 -6.47 -4.60
N LEU A 57 5.19 -5.34 -4.69
CA LEU A 57 4.71 -4.12 -5.33
C LEU A 57 5.69 -3.68 -6.39
N GLU A 58 5.20 -2.90 -7.35
CA GLU A 58 6.02 -2.27 -8.37
C GLU A 58 5.61 -0.82 -8.56
N THR A 59 6.55 0.00 -9.02
CA THR A 59 6.29 1.38 -9.43
C THR A 59 5.83 1.37 -10.87
N THR A 60 4.66 1.96 -11.14
CA THR A 60 4.08 1.99 -12.49
C THR A 60 4.25 3.34 -13.18
N ASP A 61 4.47 4.39 -12.41
CA ASP A 61 4.66 5.73 -12.97
C ASP A 61 5.47 6.57 -11.99
N VAL A 62 6.28 7.47 -12.52
CA VAL A 62 7.07 8.44 -11.73
C VAL A 62 6.92 9.80 -12.39
N TYR A 63 6.51 10.79 -11.62
CA TYR A 63 6.28 12.13 -12.15
C TYR A 63 6.46 13.19 -11.06
N PHE A 64 6.55 14.45 -11.46
CA PHE A 64 6.52 15.57 -10.52
C PHE A 64 5.10 16.05 -10.38
N ASP A 65 4.61 16.16 -9.14
CA ASP A 65 3.27 16.65 -8.86
C ASP A 65 3.20 18.20 -8.95
N ASP A 66 2.03 18.75 -8.64
CA ASP A 66 1.80 20.19 -8.70
C ASP A 66 2.69 20.99 -7.74
N ASN A 67 3.19 20.34 -6.69
CA ASN A 67 4.11 20.93 -5.73
C ASN A 67 5.58 20.72 -6.12
N ASN A 68 5.82 20.22 -7.33
CA ASN A 68 7.15 19.89 -7.85
C ASN A 68 7.89 18.84 -7.00
N GLU A 69 7.12 17.94 -6.37
CA GLU A 69 7.66 16.80 -5.63
C GLU A 69 7.63 15.55 -6.49
N LEU A 70 8.69 14.75 -6.40
CA LEU A 70 8.75 13.48 -7.12
C LEU A 70 7.72 12.52 -6.51
N THR A 71 6.84 12.02 -7.34
CA THR A 71 5.72 11.17 -6.93
C THR A 71 5.73 9.89 -7.72
N GLU A 72 5.43 8.78 -7.06
CA GLU A 72 5.34 7.46 -7.69
C GLU A 72 3.94 6.90 -7.53
N LYS A 73 3.51 6.15 -8.53
CA LYS A 73 2.30 5.32 -8.45
C LYS A 73 2.72 3.86 -8.33
N TYR A 74 1.96 3.10 -7.56
CA TYR A 74 2.29 1.71 -7.24
C TYR A 74 1.16 0.78 -7.64
N ASN A 75 1.53 -0.44 -8.02
CA ASN A 75 0.60 -1.56 -8.24
C ASN A 75 1.11 -2.79 -7.52
N ILE A 76 0.18 -3.70 -7.21
CA ILE A 76 0.53 -5.02 -6.73
C ILE A 76 1.01 -5.86 -7.92
N THR A 77 2.01 -6.69 -7.69
CA THR A 77 2.52 -7.63 -8.70
C THR A 77 1.74 -8.95 -8.64
N GLU A 78 1.94 -9.82 -9.63
CA GLU A 78 1.38 -11.17 -9.59
C GLU A 78 1.86 -11.94 -8.36
N TYR A 79 3.13 -11.77 -8.01
CA TYR A 79 3.68 -12.38 -6.81
C TYR A 79 2.96 -11.87 -5.55
N GLY A 80 2.74 -10.55 -5.46
CA GLY A 80 2.00 -9.95 -4.35
C GLY A 80 0.57 -10.48 -4.26
N LEU A 81 -0.12 -10.60 -5.40
CA LEU A 81 -1.47 -11.18 -5.44
C LEU A 81 -1.48 -12.61 -4.90
N GLY A 82 -0.48 -13.42 -5.28
CA GLY A 82 -0.37 -14.78 -4.78
C GLY A 82 -0.13 -14.87 -3.28
N ARG A 83 0.47 -13.85 -2.68
CA ARG A 83 0.72 -13.82 -1.23
C ARG A 83 -0.53 -13.48 -0.42
N LEU A 84 -1.54 -12.87 -1.03
CA LEU A 84 -2.78 -12.51 -0.33
C LEU A 84 -3.55 -13.72 0.20
N LYS A 85 -3.36 -14.90 -0.36
CA LYS A 85 -4.02 -16.12 0.11
C LYS A 85 -3.63 -16.49 1.55
N TYR A 86 -2.55 -15.92 2.09
CA TYR A 86 -2.11 -16.17 3.46
C TYR A 86 -2.71 -15.19 4.47
N LEU A 87 -3.56 -14.24 4.01
CA LEU A 87 -4.29 -13.34 4.91
C LEU A 87 -5.40 -14.11 5.63
N PRO A 88 -5.92 -13.56 6.76
CA PRO A 88 -7.11 -14.12 7.40
C PRO A 88 -8.24 -14.29 6.39
N LYS A 89 -9.00 -15.36 6.54
CA LYS A 89 -10.02 -15.76 5.57
C LYS A 89 -11.03 -14.65 5.27
N GLU A 90 -11.36 -13.84 6.25
CA GLU A 90 -12.31 -12.73 6.10
C GLU A 90 -11.81 -11.63 5.15
N TRP A 91 -10.51 -11.61 4.84
CA TRP A 91 -9.89 -10.66 3.91
C TRP A 91 -9.71 -11.25 2.50
N ILE A 92 -9.99 -12.53 2.33
CA ILE A 92 -9.87 -13.21 1.03
C ILE A 92 -11.24 -13.25 0.37
N ASP A 93 -11.34 -12.72 -0.82
CA ASP A 93 -12.60 -12.71 -1.60
C ASP A 93 -12.75 -13.98 -2.43
#